data_bf39ccb05545222e168113b35be075a0
#
_entry.id   bf39ccb05545222e168113b35be075a0
#
_cell.length_a   1.000
_cell.length_b   1.000
_cell.length_c   1.000
_cell.angle_alpha   90.00
_cell.angle_beta   90.00
_cell.angle_gamma   90.00
#
_symmetry.space_group_name_H-M   'P 1'
#
loop_
_entity.id
_entity.type
_entity.pdbx_description
1 polymer ?
#
loop_
_entity_poly.entity_id
_entity_poly.type
_entity_poly.pdbx_seq_one_letter_code
_entity_poly.pdbx_strand_id
1 'polypeptide(L)'
;MYKRQVSALKGDNTDVLIQCILKYLPYGPAFYDEDTITDQPMRQIVAELIREKALRLLSEEIPHGIAVTVESMKERGRICDIEATIICERDSHKGIIIGKGGQMLKKIGSQARPEIEDMLEMKVNLQLWVKVKKDWRDSDILLKNFGYNPKDIEMGE
;
A
#
# COMPACT_ATOMS: atom_id res chain seq x y z
N MET A 1 -18.81 -1.84 34.42
CA MET A 1 -18.33 -1.92 33.02
C MET A 1 -17.03 -2.69 33.04
N TYR A 2 -16.99 -3.91 32.57
CA TYR A 2 -15.78 -4.73 32.58
C TYR A 2 -14.90 -4.33 31.37
N LYS A 3 -13.75 -3.70 31.64
CA LYS A 3 -12.73 -3.46 30.61
C LYS A 3 -11.99 -4.77 30.35
N ARG A 4 -11.91 -5.20 29.11
CA ARG A 4 -11.09 -6.34 28.69
C ARG A 4 -9.85 -5.79 28.00
N GLN A 5 -8.69 -6.29 28.39
CA GLN A 5 -7.42 -5.92 27.78
C GLN A 5 -7.03 -6.97 26.75
N VAL A 6 -6.50 -6.54 25.62
CA VAL A 6 -5.97 -7.39 24.56
C VAL A 6 -4.55 -6.95 24.21
N SER A 7 -3.73 -7.89 23.79
CA SER A 7 -2.41 -7.60 23.21
C SER A 7 -2.38 -8.14 21.77
N ALA A 8 -2.49 -7.26 20.79
CA ALA A 8 -2.39 -7.65 19.39
C ALA A 8 -1.03 -8.29 19.07
N LEU A 9 0.07 -7.76 19.66
CA LEU A 9 1.41 -8.27 19.44
C LEU A 9 1.62 -9.71 19.96
N LYS A 10 1.01 -10.03 21.12
CA LYS A 10 1.16 -11.35 21.78
C LYS A 10 0.00 -12.30 21.47
N GLY A 11 -1.07 -11.81 20.87
CA GLY A 11 -2.30 -12.57 20.64
C GLY A 11 -3.17 -12.74 21.90
N ASP A 12 -2.81 -12.14 23.04
CA ASP A 12 -3.54 -12.31 24.29
C ASP A 12 -4.98 -11.76 24.18
N ASN A 13 -5.96 -12.59 24.48
CA ASN A 13 -7.39 -12.28 24.46
C ASN A 13 -7.95 -11.83 23.10
N THR A 14 -7.27 -12.05 22.00
CA THR A 14 -7.75 -11.72 20.64
C THR A 14 -8.98 -12.55 20.27
N ASP A 15 -9.00 -13.85 20.63
CA ASP A 15 -10.16 -14.73 20.40
C ASP A 15 -11.39 -14.25 21.17
N VAL A 16 -11.19 -13.79 22.40
CA VAL A 16 -12.27 -13.23 23.22
C VAL A 16 -12.82 -11.94 22.61
N LEU A 17 -11.95 -11.11 22.01
CA LEU A 17 -12.36 -9.91 21.29
C LEU A 17 -13.23 -10.29 20.08
N ILE A 18 -12.77 -11.23 19.25
CA ILE A 18 -13.51 -11.71 18.07
C ILE A 18 -14.89 -12.23 18.49
N GLN A 19 -14.97 -13.09 19.51
CA GLN A 19 -16.24 -13.60 20.02
C GLN A 19 -17.16 -12.49 20.55
N CYS A 20 -16.61 -11.43 21.11
CA CYS A 20 -17.41 -10.27 21.52
C CYS A 20 -17.94 -9.49 20.31
N ILE A 21 -17.13 -9.28 19.27
CA ILE A 21 -17.53 -8.58 18.04
C ILE A 21 -18.66 -9.35 17.35
N LEU A 22 -18.51 -10.66 17.18
CA LEU A 22 -19.51 -11.52 16.53
C LEU A 22 -20.91 -11.44 17.16
N LYS A 23 -20.99 -11.19 18.49
CA LYS A 23 -22.28 -11.03 19.18
C LYS A 23 -23.04 -9.76 18.81
N TYR A 24 -22.35 -8.75 18.29
CA TYR A 24 -22.95 -7.47 17.92
C TYR A 24 -23.15 -7.32 16.41
N LEU A 25 -22.64 -8.27 15.61
CA LEU A 25 -22.85 -8.25 14.17
C LEU A 25 -24.26 -8.75 13.84
N PRO A 26 -25.03 -8.03 13.01
CA PRO A 26 -26.31 -8.50 12.53
C PRO A 26 -26.12 -9.69 11.58
N TYR A 27 -27.09 -10.59 11.55
CA TYR A 27 -27.14 -11.61 10.50
C TYR A 27 -27.55 -10.95 9.17
N GLY A 28 -26.83 -11.26 8.11
CA GLY A 28 -27.09 -10.74 6.78
C GLY A 28 -26.49 -11.63 5.70
N PRO A 29 -26.81 -11.37 4.41
CA PRO A 29 -26.13 -12.05 3.30
C PRO A 29 -24.66 -11.66 3.29
N ALA A 30 -23.81 -12.55 2.80
CA ALA A 30 -22.42 -12.23 2.51
C ALA A 30 -22.36 -11.11 1.47
N PHE A 31 -21.60 -10.04 1.75
CA PHE A 31 -21.41 -8.93 0.81
C PHE A 31 -20.34 -9.25 -0.23
N TYR A 32 -19.46 -10.21 0.06
CA TYR A 32 -18.40 -10.68 -0.80
C TYR A 32 -18.45 -12.21 -0.87
N ASP A 33 -18.07 -12.77 -2.00
CA ASP A 33 -17.90 -14.20 -2.16
C ASP A 33 -16.74 -14.71 -1.31
N GLU A 34 -16.78 -16.00 -0.88
CA GLU A 34 -15.74 -16.58 -0.01
C GLU A 34 -14.33 -16.51 -0.62
N ASP A 35 -14.23 -16.48 -1.95
CA ASP A 35 -12.99 -16.39 -2.71
C ASP A 35 -12.53 -14.92 -2.94
N THR A 36 -13.34 -13.92 -2.57
CA THR A 36 -13.01 -12.52 -2.75
C THR A 36 -12.08 -12.04 -1.64
N ILE A 37 -10.79 -11.94 -1.92
CA ILE A 37 -9.77 -11.46 -0.97
C ILE A 37 -9.86 -9.93 -0.80
N THR A 38 -10.19 -9.21 -1.87
CA THR A 38 -10.29 -7.74 -1.88
C THR A 38 -11.10 -7.25 -3.09
N ASP A 39 -11.79 -6.13 -2.92
CA ASP A 39 -12.47 -5.39 -3.99
C ASP A 39 -11.56 -4.37 -4.68
N GLN A 40 -10.34 -4.20 -4.18
CA GLN A 40 -9.38 -3.25 -4.72
C GLN A 40 -8.83 -3.71 -6.07
N PRO A 41 -8.72 -2.81 -7.06
CA PRO A 41 -8.06 -3.12 -8.32
C PRO A 41 -6.62 -3.62 -8.08
N MET A 42 -6.21 -4.66 -8.78
CA MET A 42 -4.88 -5.27 -8.64
C MET A 42 -3.73 -4.25 -8.70
N ARG A 43 -3.86 -3.24 -9.53
CA ARG A 43 -2.88 -2.13 -9.61
C ARG A 43 -2.74 -1.35 -8.31
N GLN A 44 -3.82 -1.19 -7.56
CA GLN A 44 -3.81 -0.47 -6.29
C GLN A 44 -3.11 -1.29 -5.21
N ILE A 45 -3.33 -2.60 -5.18
CA ILE A 45 -2.63 -3.50 -4.25
C ILE A 45 -1.13 -3.49 -4.54
N VAL A 46 -0.73 -3.57 -5.81
CA VAL A 46 0.70 -3.45 -6.21
C VAL A 46 1.28 -2.12 -5.77
N ALA A 47 0.55 -1.01 -5.96
CA ALA A 47 1.00 0.32 -5.52
C ALA A 47 1.21 0.37 -4.00
N GLU A 48 0.30 -0.20 -3.21
CA GLU A 48 0.41 -0.25 -1.75
C GLU A 48 1.55 -1.15 -1.28
N LEU A 49 1.81 -2.29 -1.91
CA LEU A 49 2.97 -3.13 -1.60
C LEU A 49 4.29 -2.36 -1.82
N ILE A 50 4.40 -1.62 -2.92
CA ILE A 50 5.58 -0.78 -3.19
C ILE A 50 5.68 0.34 -2.15
N ARG A 51 4.55 1.01 -1.83
CA ARG A 51 4.49 2.09 -0.85
C ARG A 51 4.90 1.61 0.55
N GLU A 52 4.44 0.45 0.97
CA GLU A 52 4.81 -0.16 2.25
C GLU A 52 6.33 -0.37 2.36
N LYS A 53 6.98 -0.93 1.31
CA LYS A 53 8.44 -1.13 1.32
C LYS A 53 9.19 0.20 1.34
N ALA A 54 8.69 1.19 0.58
CA ALA A 54 9.26 2.53 0.61
C ALA A 54 9.17 3.15 2.01
N LEU A 55 8.00 3.11 2.67
CA LEU A 55 7.80 3.64 4.02
C LEU A 55 8.72 2.95 5.05
N ARG A 56 8.82 1.62 5.00
CA ARG A 56 9.69 0.86 5.92
C ARG A 56 11.18 1.20 5.76
N LEU A 57 11.63 1.45 4.53
CA LEU A 57 13.03 1.74 4.23
C LEU A 57 13.42 3.20 4.42
N LEU A 58 12.45 4.11 4.34
CA LEU A 58 12.67 5.56 4.44
C LEU A 58 12.37 6.13 5.84
N SER A 59 12.09 5.31 6.80
CA SER A 59 11.48 5.39 8.12
C SER A 59 11.53 6.70 8.91
N GLU A 60 12.52 7.57 8.76
CA GLU A 60 12.65 8.77 9.59
C GLU A 60 12.51 10.10 8.81
N GLU A 61 12.74 10.08 7.49
CA GLU A 61 12.89 11.33 6.73
C GLU A 61 11.68 11.68 5.85
N ILE A 62 10.85 10.69 5.41
CA ILE A 62 9.77 10.93 4.45
C ILE A 62 8.48 10.10 4.71
N PRO A 63 8.11 9.73 5.93
CA PRO A 63 7.10 8.68 6.14
C PRO A 63 5.70 9.03 5.59
N HIS A 64 5.33 10.30 5.54
CA HIS A 64 3.94 10.72 5.27
C HIS A 64 3.74 11.49 3.96
N GLY A 65 4.77 11.62 3.13
CA GLY A 65 4.74 12.45 1.92
C GLY A 65 4.97 11.69 0.62
N ILE A 66 4.68 10.38 0.55
CA ILE A 66 4.80 9.60 -0.67
C ILE A 66 3.47 8.94 -1.07
N ALA A 67 3.22 8.94 -2.37
CA ALA A 67 2.20 8.12 -3.01
C ALA A 67 2.87 7.23 -4.06
N VAL A 68 2.20 6.16 -4.46
CA VAL A 68 2.66 5.29 -5.54
C VAL A 68 1.54 5.12 -6.55
N THR A 69 1.88 5.25 -7.82
CA THR A 69 0.97 4.97 -8.94
C THR A 69 1.56 3.89 -9.84
N VAL A 70 0.70 3.00 -10.32
CA VAL A 70 1.07 2.00 -11.33
C VAL A 70 0.55 2.49 -12.69
N GLU A 71 1.46 2.98 -13.54
CA GLU A 71 1.13 3.50 -14.86
C GLU A 71 0.82 2.39 -15.85
N SER A 72 1.56 1.30 -15.78
CA SER A 72 1.43 0.18 -16.71
C SER A 72 1.57 -1.14 -15.96
N MET A 73 0.70 -2.09 -16.31
CA MET A 73 0.75 -3.46 -15.86
C MET A 73 0.33 -4.34 -17.04
N LYS A 74 1.28 -5.06 -17.62
CA LYS A 74 1.09 -5.84 -18.86
C LYS A 74 1.64 -7.24 -18.70
N GLU A 75 0.79 -8.22 -18.85
CA GLU A 75 1.18 -9.62 -18.89
C GLU A 75 1.79 -9.99 -20.24
N ARG A 76 2.95 -10.63 -20.21
CA ARG A 76 3.65 -11.17 -21.37
C ARG A 76 4.01 -12.64 -21.11
N GLY A 77 3.08 -13.52 -21.40
CA GLY A 77 3.23 -14.94 -21.13
C GLY A 77 3.34 -15.24 -19.63
N ARG A 78 4.54 -15.57 -19.14
CA ARG A 78 4.78 -15.89 -17.71
C ARG A 78 5.38 -14.73 -16.90
N ILE A 79 5.46 -13.56 -17.48
CA ILE A 79 6.07 -12.38 -16.85
C ILE A 79 5.08 -11.23 -16.93
N CYS A 80 4.90 -10.51 -15.84
CA CYS A 80 4.17 -9.25 -15.80
C CYS A 80 5.16 -8.07 -15.78
N ASP A 81 5.11 -7.22 -16.80
CA ASP A 81 5.85 -5.95 -16.82
C ASP A 81 5.04 -4.90 -16.06
N ILE A 82 5.63 -4.35 -15.00
CA ILE A 82 5.01 -3.34 -14.15
C ILE A 82 5.88 -2.09 -14.15
N GLU A 83 5.26 -0.96 -14.51
CA GLU A 83 5.87 0.36 -14.40
C GLU A 83 5.13 1.15 -13.32
N ALA A 84 5.87 1.59 -12.28
CA ALA A 84 5.29 2.34 -11.19
C ALA A 84 6.15 3.55 -10.82
N THR A 85 5.49 4.61 -10.35
CA THR A 85 6.13 5.86 -9.94
C THR A 85 5.87 6.14 -8.46
N ILE A 86 6.95 6.37 -7.72
CA ILE A 86 6.89 6.91 -6.36
C ILE A 86 6.84 8.42 -6.47
N ILE A 87 5.80 9.02 -5.91
CA ILE A 87 5.55 10.46 -5.94
C ILE A 87 5.93 11.04 -4.58
N CYS A 88 6.69 12.13 -4.60
CA CYS A 88 7.09 12.89 -3.40
C CYS A 88 6.86 14.38 -3.61
N GLU A 89 6.87 15.17 -2.53
CA GLU A 89 6.58 16.60 -2.60
C GLU A 89 7.79 17.48 -2.94
N ARG A 90 9.01 17.05 -2.58
CA ARG A 90 10.23 17.88 -2.65
C ARG A 90 11.35 17.17 -3.38
N ASP A 91 12.22 17.95 -4.03
CA ASP A 91 13.41 17.40 -4.70
C ASP A 91 14.41 16.76 -3.72
N SER A 92 14.49 17.25 -2.47
CA SER A 92 15.27 16.63 -1.41
C SER A 92 14.77 15.20 -1.12
N HIS A 93 13.45 15.00 -1.04
CA HIS A 93 12.85 13.68 -0.86
C HIS A 93 13.15 12.75 -2.04
N LYS A 94 13.08 13.26 -3.27
CA LYS A 94 13.46 12.49 -4.46
C LYS A 94 14.89 11.97 -4.37
N GLY A 95 15.83 12.81 -3.93
CA GLY A 95 17.23 12.40 -3.74
C GLY A 95 17.37 11.25 -2.73
N ILE A 96 16.65 11.31 -1.62
CA ILE A 96 16.65 10.28 -0.57
C ILE A 96 16.02 8.98 -1.07
N ILE A 97 14.86 9.05 -1.77
CA ILE A 97 14.16 7.87 -2.32
C ILE A 97 15.02 7.16 -3.37
N ILE A 98 15.74 7.90 -4.21
CA ILE A 98 16.66 7.32 -5.20
C ILE A 98 17.88 6.73 -4.48
N GLY A 99 18.45 7.48 -3.54
CA GLY A 99 19.66 7.13 -2.81
C GLY A 99 20.92 7.24 -3.68
N LYS A 100 22.09 7.03 -3.07
CA LYS A 100 23.37 7.10 -3.76
C LYS A 100 23.44 6.05 -4.89
N GLY A 101 23.60 6.52 -6.14
CA GLY A 101 23.62 5.64 -7.30
C GLY A 101 22.37 4.79 -7.53
N GLY A 102 21.19 5.22 -7.02
CA GLY A 102 19.93 4.48 -7.17
C GLY A 102 19.75 3.30 -6.22
N GLN A 103 20.64 3.13 -5.24
CA GLN A 103 20.65 1.97 -4.35
C GLN A 103 19.36 1.83 -3.51
N MET A 104 18.82 2.95 -3.01
CA MET A 104 17.60 2.91 -2.20
C MET A 104 16.39 2.49 -3.05
N LEU A 105 16.23 3.10 -4.22
CA LEU A 105 15.15 2.75 -5.15
C LEU A 105 15.22 1.27 -5.58
N LYS A 106 16.44 0.78 -5.86
CA LYS A 106 16.69 -0.63 -6.16
C LYS A 106 16.32 -1.53 -4.99
N LYS A 107 16.62 -1.12 -3.74
CA LYS A 107 16.28 -1.88 -2.54
C LYS A 107 14.76 -1.96 -2.34
N ILE A 108 14.04 -0.84 -2.53
CA ILE A 108 12.57 -0.81 -2.49
C ILE A 108 12.01 -1.81 -3.50
N GLY A 109 12.42 -1.74 -4.76
CA GLY A 109 11.94 -2.64 -5.81
C GLY A 109 12.27 -4.10 -5.55
N SER A 110 13.46 -4.41 -5.03
CA SER A 110 13.86 -5.79 -4.73
C SER A 110 13.09 -6.40 -3.56
N GLN A 111 12.62 -5.59 -2.60
CA GLN A 111 11.78 -6.06 -1.50
C GLN A 111 10.29 -6.17 -1.88
N ALA A 112 9.80 -5.29 -2.75
CA ALA A 112 8.41 -5.34 -3.21
C ALA A 112 8.15 -6.49 -4.19
N ARG A 113 9.10 -6.76 -5.10
CA ARG A 113 8.92 -7.74 -6.16
C ARG A 113 8.49 -9.13 -5.71
N PRO A 114 9.11 -9.79 -4.71
CA PRO A 114 8.71 -11.12 -4.29
C PRO A 114 7.24 -11.19 -3.86
N GLU A 115 6.77 -10.22 -3.08
CA GLU A 115 5.38 -10.19 -2.61
C GLU A 115 4.39 -9.93 -3.74
N ILE A 116 4.78 -9.11 -4.74
CA ILE A 116 3.99 -8.92 -5.95
C ILE A 116 3.97 -10.21 -6.80
N GLU A 117 5.10 -10.91 -6.92
CA GLU A 117 5.18 -12.19 -7.62
C GLU A 117 4.30 -13.27 -6.96
N ASP A 118 4.33 -13.34 -5.63
CA ASP A 118 3.50 -14.27 -4.86
C ASP A 118 2.00 -13.97 -5.03
N MET A 119 1.63 -12.68 -5.01
CA MET A 119 0.24 -12.26 -5.19
C MET A 119 -0.28 -12.51 -6.62
N LEU A 120 0.56 -12.28 -7.63
CA LEU A 120 0.19 -12.46 -9.04
C LEU A 120 0.40 -13.88 -9.54
N GLU A 121 1.01 -14.77 -8.75
CA GLU A 121 1.42 -16.12 -9.13
C GLU A 121 2.26 -16.18 -10.43
N MET A 122 3.01 -15.09 -10.71
CA MET A 122 3.85 -14.97 -11.90
C MET A 122 5.11 -14.14 -11.65
N LYS A 123 6.10 -14.27 -12.54
CA LYS A 123 7.31 -13.44 -12.48
C LYS A 123 7.02 -12.00 -12.82
N VAL A 124 7.73 -11.08 -12.16
CA VAL A 124 7.52 -9.65 -12.32
C VAL A 124 8.81 -8.93 -12.74
N ASN A 125 8.71 -8.16 -13.82
CA ASN A 125 9.70 -7.17 -14.20
C ASN A 125 9.22 -5.80 -13.71
N LEU A 126 9.69 -5.40 -12.50
CA LEU A 126 9.29 -4.17 -11.84
C LEU A 126 10.25 -3.03 -12.18
N GLN A 127 9.73 -1.98 -12.80
CA GLN A 127 10.43 -0.73 -13.08
C GLN A 127 9.87 0.39 -12.19
N LEU A 128 10.75 1.05 -11.42
CA LEU A 128 10.38 2.11 -10.51
C LEU A 128 10.98 3.45 -10.93
N TRP A 129 10.14 4.48 -10.88
CA TRP A 129 10.50 5.86 -11.13
C TRP A 129 10.23 6.73 -9.91
N VAL A 130 10.85 7.90 -9.82
CA VAL A 130 10.56 8.88 -8.76
C VAL A 130 10.23 10.22 -9.37
N LYS A 131 9.08 10.78 -9.01
CA LYS A 131 8.58 12.06 -9.53
C LYS A 131 8.24 13.02 -8.39
N VAL A 132 8.61 14.28 -8.56
CA VAL A 132 8.22 15.35 -7.64
C VAL A 132 6.89 15.94 -8.11
N LYS A 133 5.94 16.03 -7.19
CA LYS A 133 4.67 16.74 -7.35
C LYS A 133 4.46 17.57 -6.10
N LYS A 134 4.69 18.88 -6.22
CA LYS A 134 4.49 19.83 -5.11
C LYS A 134 3.02 19.84 -4.69
N ASP A 135 2.78 19.93 -3.39
CA ASP A 135 1.47 20.15 -2.77
C ASP A 135 0.40 19.13 -3.25
N TRP A 136 0.82 17.89 -3.60
CA TRP A 136 -0.10 16.88 -4.09
C TRP A 136 -1.14 16.44 -3.06
N ARG A 137 -0.81 16.54 -1.77
CA ARG A 137 -1.71 16.20 -0.66
C ARG A 137 -2.82 17.23 -0.47
N ASP A 138 -2.60 18.46 -0.89
CA ASP A 138 -3.56 19.56 -0.78
C ASP A 138 -4.46 19.67 -2.02
N SER A 139 -4.35 18.73 -2.97
CA SER A 139 -5.10 18.71 -4.22
C SER A 139 -6.02 17.49 -4.29
N ASP A 140 -7.33 17.68 -4.16
CA ASP A 140 -8.34 16.62 -4.29
C ASP A 140 -8.25 15.85 -5.61
N ILE A 141 -7.87 16.56 -6.68
CA ILE A 141 -7.71 15.93 -8.00
C ILE A 141 -6.51 14.98 -8.01
N LEU A 142 -5.38 15.40 -7.41
CA LEU A 142 -4.19 14.55 -7.34
C LEU A 142 -4.38 13.39 -6.37
N LEU A 143 -5.04 13.64 -5.23
CA LEU A 143 -5.40 12.57 -4.28
C LEU A 143 -6.22 11.48 -4.98
N LYS A 144 -7.30 11.86 -5.67
CA LYS A 144 -8.12 10.90 -6.44
C LYS A 144 -7.32 10.18 -7.53
N ASN A 145 -6.44 10.89 -8.25
CA ASN A 145 -5.61 10.29 -9.29
C ASN A 145 -4.58 9.30 -8.74
N PHE A 146 -4.18 9.45 -7.48
CA PHE A 146 -3.25 8.54 -6.79
C PHE A 146 -3.95 7.43 -6.01
N GLY A 147 -5.28 7.32 -6.16
CA GLY A 147 -6.08 6.27 -5.52
C GLY A 147 -6.53 6.60 -4.10
N TYR A 148 -6.31 7.83 -3.62
CA TYR A 148 -6.82 8.28 -2.33
C TYR A 148 -8.18 8.96 -2.49
N ASN A 149 -9.20 8.44 -1.82
CA ASN A 149 -10.50 9.10 -1.79
C ASN A 149 -10.52 10.08 -0.59
N PRO A 150 -10.74 11.40 -0.80
CA PRO A 150 -10.79 12.36 0.30
C PRO A 150 -11.80 12.00 1.40
N LYS A 151 -12.88 11.29 1.05
CA LYS A 151 -13.91 10.83 2.00
C LYS A 151 -13.40 9.74 2.96
N ASP A 152 -12.38 8.97 2.56
CA ASP A 152 -11.81 7.90 3.38
C ASP A 152 -10.82 8.47 4.42
N ILE A 153 -10.34 9.71 4.21
CA ILE A 153 -9.42 10.41 5.11
C ILE A 153 -10.19 11.09 6.25
N GLU A 154 -11.41 11.60 5.98
CA GLU A 154 -12.25 12.28 6.99
C GLU A 154 -12.88 11.32 8.02
N MET A 155 -12.91 10.01 7.75
CA MET A 155 -13.47 9.01 8.67
C MET A 155 -12.44 8.42 9.65
N GLY A 156 -11.21 8.91 9.65
CA GLY A 156 -10.09 8.43 10.46
C GLY A 156 -9.68 9.33 11.62
N GLU A 157 -10.45 10.41 11.94
CA GLU A 157 -10.26 11.23 13.13
C GLU A 157 -11.15 10.81 14.30
#